data_c1b1ded004968311665a07b382f8d704
#
_entry.id   c1b1ded004968311665a07b382f8d704
#
_cell.length_a   1.000
_cell.length_b   1.000
_cell.length_c   1.000
_cell.angle_alpha   90.00
_cell.angle_beta   90.00
_cell.angle_gamma   90.00
#
_symmetry.space_group_name_H-M   'P 1'
#
loop_
_entity.id
_entity.type
_entity.pdbx_description
1 polymer ?
#
loop_
_entity_poly.entity_id
_entity_poly.type
_entity_poly.pdbx_seq_one_letter_code
_entity_poly.pdbx_strand_id
1 'polypeptide(L)'
;GGLTRGLLAEGARHVLAIEKDPRAIPALQEIADHYPGRLTIIQGDALQIDPLAHVTPPIRIAANLPYNIGTELLVGWLTPPEWPPFWQSLTLMFQKEVAQRIVAKPGGKDYGRLALLAQWRCDARIVLTLPPQAFVPAPKVESAVVHLTALPAPRFPADARVLEEITRAAFNQRRKMLRASLRGLNPAIETLLEASGIAP
;
A
#
# COMPACT_ATOMS: atom_id res chain seq x y z
N GLY A 1 -18.73 0.23 -6.43
CA GLY A 1 -19.69 1.18 -5.86
C GLY A 1 -20.00 1.00 -4.38
N GLY A 2 -19.93 -0.24 -3.81
CA GLY A 2 -20.31 -0.49 -2.41
C GLY A 2 -19.44 0.28 -1.40
N LEU A 3 -18.13 0.27 -1.56
CA LEU A 3 -17.21 1.02 -0.69
C LEU A 3 -17.46 2.53 -0.78
N THR A 4 -17.60 3.06 -1.99
CA THR A 4 -17.89 4.49 -2.23
C THR A 4 -19.17 4.93 -1.50
N ARG A 5 -20.25 4.15 -1.65
CA ARG A 5 -21.52 4.41 -0.96
C ARG A 5 -21.36 4.36 0.56
N GLY A 6 -20.64 3.36 1.09
CA GLY A 6 -20.37 3.24 2.52
C GLY A 6 -19.62 4.44 3.07
N LEU A 7 -18.57 4.90 2.40
CA LEU A 7 -17.81 6.07 2.81
C LEU A 7 -18.67 7.35 2.87
N LEU A 8 -19.53 7.57 1.87
CA LEU A 8 -20.44 8.72 1.84
C LEU A 8 -21.51 8.64 2.92
N ALA A 9 -22.07 7.46 3.16
CA ALA A 9 -23.07 7.21 4.21
C ALA A 9 -22.48 7.45 5.61
N GLU A 10 -21.22 7.04 5.84
CA GLU A 10 -20.50 7.24 7.10
C GLU A 10 -19.91 8.66 7.26
N GLY A 11 -20.30 9.60 6.41
CA GLY A 11 -20.00 11.01 6.59
C GLY A 11 -18.74 11.51 5.91
N ALA A 12 -18.16 10.78 4.94
CA ALA A 12 -17.08 11.34 4.13
C ALA A 12 -17.57 12.64 3.46
N ARG A 13 -16.89 13.74 3.71
CA ARG A 13 -17.28 15.07 3.19
C ARG A 13 -17.28 15.09 1.67
N HIS A 14 -16.25 14.50 1.08
CA HIS A 14 -16.10 14.35 -0.37
C HIS A 14 -15.33 13.06 -0.66
N VAL A 15 -15.72 12.35 -1.72
CA VAL A 15 -15.04 11.14 -2.21
C VAL A 15 -14.61 11.37 -3.66
N LEU A 16 -13.35 11.13 -3.95
CA LEU A 16 -12.83 10.95 -5.31
C LEU A 16 -12.80 9.46 -5.61
N ALA A 17 -13.63 9.00 -6.53
CA ALA A 17 -13.64 7.63 -7.01
C ALA A 17 -12.89 7.53 -8.34
N ILE A 18 -11.80 6.74 -8.34
CA ILE A 18 -11.05 6.42 -9.56
C ILE A 18 -11.42 4.99 -9.95
N GLU A 19 -12.00 4.81 -11.12
CA GLU A 19 -12.50 3.53 -11.62
C GLU A 19 -12.01 3.28 -13.06
N LYS A 20 -11.39 2.13 -13.27
CA LYS A 20 -10.85 1.75 -14.58
C LYS A 20 -11.90 1.09 -15.47
N ASP A 21 -12.84 0.35 -14.87
CA ASP A 21 -13.89 -0.37 -15.61
C ASP A 21 -15.04 0.57 -15.98
N PRO A 22 -15.25 0.89 -17.27
CA PRO A 22 -16.34 1.77 -17.70
C PRO A 22 -17.73 1.23 -17.33
N ARG A 23 -17.87 -0.07 -17.14
CA ARG A 23 -19.16 -0.70 -16.77
C ARG A 23 -19.59 -0.34 -15.33
N ALA A 24 -18.64 0.07 -14.49
CA ALA A 24 -18.93 0.48 -13.11
C ALA A 24 -19.33 1.96 -12.99
N ILE A 25 -19.06 2.78 -14.02
CA ILE A 25 -19.34 4.22 -14.01
C ILE A 25 -20.83 4.54 -13.82
N PRO A 26 -21.79 3.89 -14.50
CA PRO A 26 -23.20 4.15 -14.28
C PRO A 26 -23.65 3.94 -12.83
N ALA A 27 -23.17 2.87 -12.17
CA ALA A 27 -23.47 2.60 -10.77
C ALA A 27 -22.83 3.64 -9.81
N LEU A 28 -21.69 4.22 -10.16
CA LEU A 28 -21.11 5.34 -9.42
C LEU A 28 -21.91 6.63 -9.63
N GLN A 29 -22.44 6.84 -10.83
CA GLN A 29 -23.28 8.00 -11.12
C GLN A 29 -24.59 7.97 -10.31
N GLU A 30 -25.25 6.82 -10.21
CA GLU A 30 -26.42 6.65 -9.34
C GLU A 30 -26.11 7.02 -7.88
N ILE A 31 -24.91 6.70 -7.39
CA ILE A 31 -24.46 7.12 -6.04
C ILE A 31 -24.26 8.63 -6.00
N ALA A 32 -23.65 9.24 -7.02
CA ALA A 32 -23.42 10.67 -7.08
C ALA A 32 -24.73 11.45 -7.04
N ASP A 33 -25.76 10.97 -7.70
CA ASP A 33 -27.09 11.59 -7.72
C ASP A 33 -27.75 11.61 -6.32
N HIS A 34 -27.46 10.60 -5.48
CA HIS A 34 -27.91 10.56 -4.07
C HIS A 34 -27.08 11.41 -3.12
N TYR A 35 -25.86 11.78 -3.50
CA TYR A 35 -24.94 12.59 -2.69
C TYR A 35 -24.41 13.79 -3.50
N PRO A 36 -25.30 14.73 -3.90
CA PRO A 36 -24.93 15.83 -4.79
C PRO A 36 -23.73 16.62 -4.27
N GLY A 37 -22.73 16.83 -5.13
CA GLY A 37 -21.49 17.57 -4.82
C GLY A 37 -20.50 16.83 -3.91
N ARG A 38 -20.79 15.59 -3.48
CA ARG A 38 -19.92 14.84 -2.56
C ARG A 38 -19.16 13.68 -3.22
N LEU A 39 -19.37 13.42 -4.50
CA LEU A 39 -18.67 12.39 -5.26
C LEU A 39 -18.16 12.96 -6.58
N THR A 40 -16.85 12.87 -6.79
CA THR A 40 -16.21 13.06 -8.09
C THR A 40 -15.80 11.72 -8.66
N ILE A 41 -16.17 11.45 -9.90
CA ILE A 41 -15.87 10.18 -10.57
C ILE A 41 -14.85 10.46 -11.68
N ILE A 42 -13.74 9.71 -11.66
CA ILE A 42 -12.74 9.74 -12.74
C ILE A 42 -12.60 8.33 -13.29
N GLN A 43 -12.90 8.20 -14.57
CA GLN A 43 -12.60 6.97 -15.29
C GLN A 43 -11.14 6.96 -15.69
N GLY A 44 -10.36 6.00 -15.15
CA GLY A 44 -8.94 5.89 -15.47
C GLY A 44 -8.19 4.91 -14.58
N ASP A 45 -6.90 4.82 -14.83
CA ASP A 45 -5.99 3.97 -14.07
C ASP A 45 -5.44 4.72 -12.85
N ALA A 46 -5.65 4.17 -11.66
CA ALA A 46 -5.17 4.76 -10.42
C ALA A 46 -3.63 4.91 -10.34
N LEU A 47 -2.88 4.17 -11.17
CA LEU A 47 -1.43 4.32 -11.31
C LEU A 47 -1.02 5.57 -12.09
N GLN A 48 -1.94 6.17 -12.86
CA GLN A 48 -1.65 7.28 -13.78
C GLN A 48 -2.33 8.59 -13.36
N ILE A 49 -3.31 8.53 -12.47
CA ILE A 49 -4.07 9.70 -12.03
C ILE A 49 -3.41 10.30 -10.79
N ASP A 50 -3.09 11.60 -10.88
CA ASP A 50 -2.69 12.37 -9.71
C ASP A 50 -3.94 12.82 -8.92
N PRO A 51 -4.19 12.28 -7.71
CA PRO A 51 -5.35 12.67 -6.94
C PRO A 51 -5.29 14.14 -6.48
N LEU A 52 -4.12 14.75 -6.35
CA LEU A 52 -3.97 16.15 -5.92
C LEU A 52 -4.49 17.16 -6.97
N ALA A 53 -4.61 16.74 -8.22
CA ALA A 53 -5.26 17.56 -9.25
C ALA A 53 -6.79 17.69 -9.03
N HIS A 54 -7.39 16.87 -8.15
CA HIS A 54 -8.84 16.75 -8.00
C HIS A 54 -9.35 16.95 -6.57
N VAL A 55 -8.51 16.73 -5.57
CA VAL A 55 -8.86 16.86 -4.15
C VAL A 55 -7.71 17.49 -3.37
N THR A 56 -8.07 18.18 -2.29
CA THR A 56 -7.10 18.85 -1.41
C THR A 56 -6.87 18.07 -0.13
N PRO A 57 -5.65 18.03 0.43
CA PRO A 57 -5.38 17.45 1.73
C PRO A 57 -6.24 18.08 2.85
N PRO A 58 -6.54 17.33 3.92
CA PRO A 58 -6.05 15.99 4.24
C PRO A 58 -6.79 14.87 3.50
N ILE A 59 -6.06 13.95 2.90
CA ILE A 59 -6.60 12.84 2.10
C ILE A 59 -6.46 11.52 2.87
N ARG A 60 -7.49 10.67 2.80
CA ARG A 60 -7.47 9.28 3.25
C ARG A 60 -7.79 8.40 2.07
N ILE A 61 -6.98 7.38 1.83
CA ILE A 61 -7.18 6.46 0.72
C ILE A 61 -7.85 5.19 1.26
N ALA A 62 -8.98 4.81 0.66
CA ALA A 62 -9.66 3.55 0.94
C ALA A 62 -9.87 2.80 -0.38
N ALA A 63 -9.39 1.55 -0.48
CA ALA A 63 -9.51 0.79 -1.71
C ALA A 63 -9.61 -0.73 -1.47
N ASN A 64 -10.51 -1.34 -2.27
CA ASN A 64 -10.50 -2.77 -2.53
C ASN A 64 -9.69 -2.99 -3.81
N LEU A 65 -8.39 -3.25 -3.65
CA LEU A 65 -7.44 -3.28 -4.77
C LEU A 65 -7.50 -4.63 -5.51
N PRO A 66 -7.41 -4.61 -6.84
CA PRO A 66 -7.13 -5.83 -7.60
C PRO A 66 -5.80 -6.44 -7.14
N TYR A 67 -5.76 -7.77 -6.94
CA TYR A 67 -4.61 -8.45 -6.35
C TYR A 67 -3.31 -8.29 -7.15
N ASN A 68 -3.42 -8.10 -8.46
CA ASN A 68 -2.27 -7.96 -9.36
C ASN A 68 -1.56 -6.59 -9.28
N ILE A 69 -2.26 -5.51 -8.88
CA ILE A 69 -1.67 -4.15 -8.83
C ILE A 69 -1.60 -3.58 -7.41
N GLY A 70 -2.26 -4.23 -6.43
CA GLY A 70 -2.37 -3.70 -5.07
C GLY A 70 -1.02 -3.48 -4.38
N THR A 71 -0.06 -4.38 -4.58
CA THR A 71 1.30 -4.24 -4.03
C THR A 71 2.08 -3.11 -4.70
N GLU A 72 1.93 -2.93 -6.01
CA GLU A 72 2.59 -1.86 -6.76
C GLU A 72 2.09 -0.48 -6.32
N LEU A 73 0.78 -0.32 -6.21
CA LEU A 73 0.16 0.90 -5.67
C LEU A 73 0.64 1.19 -4.25
N LEU A 74 0.65 0.19 -3.38
CA LEU A 74 1.13 0.35 -2.01
C LEU A 74 2.59 0.82 -1.97
N VAL A 75 3.48 0.17 -2.73
CA VAL A 75 4.89 0.57 -2.79
C VAL A 75 5.03 2.01 -3.30
N GLY A 76 4.31 2.41 -4.34
CA GLY A 76 4.30 3.77 -4.85
C GLY A 76 3.88 4.79 -3.79
N TRP A 77 2.84 4.51 -3.01
CA TRP A 77 2.41 5.39 -1.91
C TRP A 77 3.39 5.41 -0.73
N LEU A 78 4.16 4.34 -0.50
CA LEU A 78 5.16 4.27 0.57
C LEU A 78 6.49 4.91 0.21
N THR A 79 6.78 5.10 -1.07
CA THR A 79 8.06 5.61 -1.57
C THR A 79 7.96 6.93 -2.35
N PRO A 80 7.12 7.92 -1.94
CA PRO A 80 7.14 9.22 -2.57
C PRO A 80 8.51 9.88 -2.32
N PRO A 81 8.94 10.80 -3.22
CA PRO A 81 10.21 11.50 -3.08
C PRO A 81 10.29 12.35 -1.81
N GLU A 82 9.17 12.91 -1.40
CA GLU A 82 9.06 13.74 -0.19
C GLU A 82 8.21 13.07 0.88
N TRP A 83 8.53 13.33 2.16
CA TRP A 83 7.77 12.86 3.30
C TRP A 83 7.53 14.01 4.30
N PRO A 84 6.34 14.19 4.89
CA PRO A 84 5.17 13.29 4.86
C PRO A 84 4.45 13.30 3.50
N PRO A 85 3.72 12.21 3.17
CA PRO A 85 3.02 12.07 1.91
C PRO A 85 1.75 12.95 1.85
N PHE A 86 1.14 13.07 0.69
CA PHE A 86 -0.12 13.81 0.50
C PHE A 86 -1.33 13.17 1.21
N TRP A 87 -1.21 11.91 1.65
CA TRP A 87 -2.26 11.17 2.35
C TRP A 87 -1.94 10.99 3.84
N GLN A 88 -2.97 10.95 4.68
CA GLN A 88 -2.85 10.71 6.12
C GLN A 88 -2.89 9.23 6.47
N SER A 89 -3.74 8.47 5.78
CA SER A 89 -3.90 7.03 6.01
C SER A 89 -4.33 6.29 4.76
N LEU A 90 -3.96 5.01 4.73
CA LEU A 90 -4.38 4.05 3.73
C LEU A 90 -5.18 2.95 4.42
N THR A 91 -6.36 2.62 3.90
CA THR A 91 -7.18 1.48 4.33
C THR A 91 -7.42 0.60 3.12
N LEU A 92 -6.64 -0.45 3.02
CA LEU A 92 -6.50 -1.23 1.79
C LEU A 92 -6.82 -2.70 2.04
N MET A 93 -7.57 -3.32 1.13
CA MET A 93 -7.85 -4.74 1.17
C MET A 93 -6.88 -5.51 0.29
N PHE A 94 -6.32 -6.58 0.86
CA PHE A 94 -5.40 -7.52 0.21
C PHE A 94 -5.84 -8.95 0.48
N GLN A 95 -5.24 -9.91 -0.23
CA GLN A 95 -5.22 -11.30 0.23
C GLN A 95 -4.59 -11.35 1.62
N LYS A 96 -5.12 -12.20 2.51
CA LYS A 96 -4.67 -12.31 3.91
C LYS A 96 -3.16 -12.52 4.02
N GLU A 97 -2.58 -13.34 3.15
CA GLU A 97 -1.13 -13.58 3.10
C GLU A 97 -0.34 -12.29 2.85
N VAL A 98 -0.79 -11.47 1.90
CA VAL A 98 -0.14 -10.18 1.60
C VAL A 98 -0.29 -9.21 2.78
N ALA A 99 -1.47 -9.14 3.37
CA ALA A 99 -1.71 -8.34 4.58
C ALA A 99 -0.78 -8.75 5.73
N GLN A 100 -0.61 -10.04 5.96
CA GLN A 100 0.32 -10.57 6.98
C GLN A 100 1.76 -10.16 6.70
N ARG A 101 2.19 -10.16 5.44
CA ARG A 101 3.54 -9.69 5.05
C ARG A 101 3.72 -8.18 5.30
N ILE A 102 2.70 -7.35 5.12
CA ILE A 102 2.77 -5.90 5.36
C ILE A 102 3.00 -5.59 6.84
N VAL A 103 2.32 -6.33 7.74
CA VAL A 103 2.36 -6.09 9.20
C VAL A 103 3.35 -7.01 9.94
N ALA A 104 4.09 -7.86 9.23
CA ALA A 104 5.01 -8.82 9.83
C ALA A 104 6.11 -8.13 10.64
N LYS A 105 6.48 -8.73 11.77
CA LYS A 105 7.56 -8.24 12.63
C LYS A 105 8.90 -8.86 12.24
N PRO A 106 10.03 -8.18 12.50
CA PRO A 106 11.37 -8.73 12.33
C PRO A 106 11.51 -10.11 12.99
N GLY A 107 12.21 -11.04 12.34
CA GLY A 107 12.35 -12.42 12.80
C GLY A 107 11.20 -13.35 12.43
N GLY A 108 10.05 -12.84 12.04
CA GLY A 108 8.91 -13.64 11.59
C GLY A 108 9.11 -14.21 10.17
N LYS A 109 8.47 -15.37 9.90
CA LYS A 109 8.52 -16.02 8.59
C LYS A 109 8.01 -15.16 7.44
N ASP A 110 7.06 -14.27 7.70
CA ASP A 110 6.40 -13.42 6.72
C ASP A 110 7.09 -12.04 6.58
N TYR A 111 8.08 -11.76 7.46
CA TYR A 111 8.84 -10.51 7.39
C TYR A 111 9.65 -10.41 6.10
N GLY A 112 9.57 -9.27 5.44
CA GLY A 112 10.23 -9.06 4.18
C GLY A 112 10.15 -7.60 3.70
N ARG A 113 10.41 -7.39 2.41
CA ARG A 113 10.41 -6.07 1.78
C ARG A 113 9.17 -5.24 2.09
N LEU A 114 7.97 -5.82 1.98
CA LEU A 114 6.73 -5.08 2.23
C LEU A 114 6.62 -4.62 3.69
N ALA A 115 6.98 -5.49 4.66
CA ALA A 115 6.97 -5.13 6.07
C ALA A 115 7.93 -3.98 6.36
N LEU A 116 9.14 -4.06 5.81
CA LEU A 116 10.17 -3.04 6.04
C LEU A 116 9.73 -1.69 5.46
N LEU A 117 9.33 -1.64 4.19
CA LEU A 117 8.89 -0.41 3.53
C LEU A 117 7.66 0.21 4.22
N ALA A 118 6.67 -0.61 4.56
CA ALA A 118 5.46 -0.12 5.22
C ALA A 118 5.76 0.43 6.61
N GLN A 119 6.50 -0.33 7.42
CA GLN A 119 6.76 0.04 8.82
C GLN A 119 7.89 1.06 8.98
N TRP A 120 8.67 1.32 7.95
CA TRP A 120 9.62 2.43 7.94
C TRP A 120 8.94 3.80 8.04
N ARG A 121 7.79 3.95 7.36
CA ARG A 121 7.08 5.22 7.21
C ARG A 121 5.68 5.26 7.82
N CYS A 122 5.14 4.10 8.24
CA CYS A 122 3.76 3.99 8.74
C CYS A 122 3.68 3.12 9.98
N ASP A 123 2.62 3.37 10.76
CA ASP A 123 2.05 2.38 11.65
C ASP A 123 1.05 1.53 10.85
N ALA A 124 1.31 0.21 10.79
CA ALA A 124 0.52 -0.71 9.99
C ALA A 124 -0.12 -1.80 10.87
N ARG A 125 -1.41 -2.05 10.66
CA ARG A 125 -2.15 -3.11 11.37
C ARG A 125 -3.24 -3.71 10.49
N ILE A 126 -3.55 -4.99 10.70
CA ILE A 126 -4.76 -5.61 10.17
C ILE A 126 -5.92 -5.18 11.05
N VAL A 127 -6.97 -4.62 10.45
CA VAL A 127 -8.17 -4.12 11.15
C VAL A 127 -9.38 -5.01 10.92
N LEU A 128 -9.39 -5.83 9.85
CA LEU A 128 -10.49 -6.73 9.54
C LEU A 128 -9.97 -7.91 8.73
N THR A 129 -10.51 -9.11 8.99
CA THR A 129 -10.32 -10.29 8.14
C THR A 129 -11.68 -10.73 7.61
N LEU A 130 -11.75 -11.02 6.33
CA LEU A 130 -12.98 -11.38 5.63
C LEU A 130 -12.84 -12.78 5.02
N PRO A 131 -13.77 -13.69 5.33
CA PRO A 131 -13.79 -15.00 4.70
C PRO A 131 -14.22 -14.91 3.22
N PRO A 132 -13.91 -15.90 2.39
CA PRO A 132 -14.29 -15.91 0.97
C PRO A 132 -15.78 -15.68 0.72
N GLN A 133 -16.64 -16.17 1.59
CA GLN A 133 -18.10 -16.08 1.49
C GLN A 133 -18.64 -14.64 1.63
N ALA A 134 -17.81 -13.70 2.09
CA ALA A 134 -18.17 -12.28 2.15
C ALA A 134 -18.23 -11.62 0.75
N PHE A 135 -17.86 -12.33 -0.32
CA PHE A 135 -17.73 -11.79 -1.68
C PHE A 135 -18.55 -12.59 -2.69
N VAL A 136 -18.98 -11.91 -3.74
CA VAL A 136 -19.66 -12.53 -4.89
C VAL A 136 -19.01 -12.00 -6.18
N PRO A 137 -18.34 -12.85 -6.98
CA PRO A 137 -18.01 -14.25 -6.70
C PRO A 137 -17.01 -14.41 -5.54
N ALA A 138 -17.07 -15.52 -4.82
CA ALA A 138 -16.16 -15.79 -3.71
C ALA A 138 -14.72 -16.01 -4.22
N PRO A 139 -13.70 -15.33 -3.65
CA PRO A 139 -12.30 -15.59 -3.95
C PRO A 139 -11.86 -16.94 -3.38
N LYS A 140 -10.71 -17.45 -3.85
CA LYS A 140 -10.16 -18.73 -3.38
C LYS A 140 -9.52 -18.65 -1.98
N VAL A 141 -9.23 -17.44 -1.50
CA VAL A 141 -8.48 -17.19 -0.26
C VAL A 141 -9.16 -16.10 0.57
N GLU A 142 -8.89 -16.09 1.86
CA GLU A 142 -9.33 -15.03 2.75
C GLU A 142 -8.70 -13.68 2.36
N SER A 143 -9.43 -12.61 2.63
CA SER A 143 -8.97 -11.23 2.48
C SER A 143 -8.76 -10.59 3.85
N ALA A 144 -7.92 -9.59 3.91
CA ALA A 144 -7.76 -8.77 5.09
C ALA A 144 -7.59 -7.29 4.73
N VAL A 145 -8.14 -6.43 5.57
CA VAL A 145 -8.00 -4.98 5.47
C VAL A 145 -6.85 -4.54 6.34
N VAL A 146 -5.87 -3.88 5.73
CA VAL A 146 -4.74 -3.26 6.41
C VAL A 146 -4.98 -1.77 6.49
N HIS A 147 -4.80 -1.23 7.70
CA HIS A 147 -4.80 0.22 7.93
C HIS A 147 -3.36 0.66 8.19
N LEU A 148 -2.90 1.65 7.41
CA LEU A 148 -1.59 2.27 7.55
C LEU A 148 -1.80 3.76 7.86
N THR A 149 -1.18 4.25 8.93
CA THR A 149 -1.17 5.67 9.26
C THR A 149 0.23 6.22 9.00
N ALA A 150 0.32 7.29 8.21
CA ALA A 150 1.61 7.92 7.93
C ALA A 150 2.24 8.48 9.21
N LEU A 151 3.51 8.19 9.43
CA LEU A 151 4.30 8.81 10.49
C LEU A 151 4.72 10.24 10.07
N PRO A 152 4.89 11.16 11.02
CA PRO A 152 5.40 12.50 10.71
C PRO A 152 6.78 12.50 10.04
N ALA A 153 7.61 11.51 10.37
CA ALA A 153 8.91 11.27 9.78
C ALA A 153 9.17 9.76 9.70
N PRO A 154 10.02 9.31 8.75
CA PRO A 154 10.46 7.91 8.71
C PRO A 154 11.13 7.50 10.03
N ARG A 155 11.04 6.24 10.43
CA ARG A 155 11.65 5.70 11.68
C ARG A 155 13.17 5.80 11.71
N PHE A 156 13.80 5.85 10.54
CA PHE A 156 15.22 6.07 10.37
C PHE A 156 15.49 6.80 9.05
N PRO A 157 16.58 7.60 8.96
CA PRO A 157 16.91 8.31 7.72
C PRO A 157 17.39 7.31 6.66
N ALA A 158 16.82 7.38 5.47
CA ALA A 158 17.25 6.62 4.30
C ALA A 158 16.69 7.28 3.03
N ASP A 159 17.41 7.12 1.93
CA ASP A 159 16.85 7.37 0.60
C ASP A 159 15.86 6.27 0.24
N ALA A 160 14.66 6.65 -0.18
CA ALA A 160 13.56 5.71 -0.43
C ALA A 160 13.87 4.73 -1.58
N ARG A 161 14.57 5.20 -2.63
CA ARG A 161 14.93 4.39 -3.80
C ARG A 161 16.02 3.40 -3.44
N VAL A 162 17.05 3.87 -2.72
CA VAL A 162 18.15 3.03 -2.24
C VAL A 162 17.63 1.96 -1.28
N LEU A 163 16.75 2.33 -0.34
CA LEU A 163 16.13 1.37 0.60
C LEU A 163 15.30 0.33 -0.13
N GLU A 164 14.51 0.74 -1.13
CA GLU A 164 13.70 -0.16 -1.96
C GLU A 164 14.59 -1.14 -2.74
N GLU A 165 15.67 -0.67 -3.32
CA GLU A 165 16.62 -1.47 -4.09
C GLU A 165 17.36 -2.48 -3.21
N ILE A 166 17.89 -2.03 -2.07
CA ILE A 166 18.56 -2.91 -1.09
C ILE A 166 17.59 -3.97 -0.57
N THR A 167 16.39 -3.59 -0.17
CA THR A 167 15.42 -4.55 0.37
C THR A 167 14.94 -5.54 -0.69
N ARG A 168 14.76 -5.10 -1.93
CA ARG A 168 14.45 -5.99 -3.05
C ARG A 168 15.54 -7.03 -3.25
N ALA A 169 16.82 -6.64 -3.26
CA ALA A 169 17.94 -7.56 -3.42
C ALA A 169 18.07 -8.50 -2.20
N ALA A 170 18.03 -7.97 -0.99
CA ALA A 170 18.20 -8.74 0.24
C ALA A 170 17.12 -9.83 0.41
N PHE A 171 15.85 -9.51 0.11
CA PHE A 171 14.73 -10.42 0.29
C PHE A 171 14.44 -11.31 -0.91
N ASN A 172 15.02 -11.06 -2.08
CA ASN A 172 14.85 -11.91 -3.27
C ASN A 172 15.40 -13.33 -3.08
N GLN A 173 16.44 -13.47 -2.26
CA GLN A 173 17.12 -14.74 -1.99
C GLN A 173 17.21 -15.03 -0.49
N ARG A 174 16.08 -15.09 0.21
CA ARG A 174 15.96 -15.21 1.68
C ARG A 174 16.80 -16.29 2.35
N ARG A 175 17.19 -17.35 1.63
CA ARG A 175 18.00 -18.46 2.15
C ARG A 175 19.51 -18.25 1.97
N LYS A 176 19.94 -17.22 1.24
CA LYS A 176 21.34 -16.89 1.06
C LYS A 176 21.81 -15.89 2.10
N MET A 177 23.10 -15.92 2.39
CA MET A 177 23.75 -14.90 3.23
C MET A 177 23.58 -13.53 2.59
N LEU A 178 23.52 -12.49 3.41
CA LEU A 178 23.23 -11.14 2.96
C LEU A 178 24.25 -10.62 1.95
N ARG A 179 25.55 -10.91 2.17
CA ARG A 179 26.62 -10.60 1.21
C ARG A 179 26.38 -11.16 -0.19
N ALA A 180 25.85 -12.38 -0.27
CA ALA A 180 25.57 -13.02 -1.56
C ALA A 180 24.36 -12.41 -2.26
N SER A 181 23.34 -12.03 -1.50
CA SER A 181 22.12 -11.40 -2.03
C SER A 181 22.38 -9.96 -2.51
N LEU A 182 23.28 -9.23 -1.86
CA LEU A 182 23.58 -7.82 -2.15
C LEU A 182 24.77 -7.61 -3.09
N ARG A 183 25.54 -8.68 -3.43
CA ARG A 183 26.75 -8.57 -4.28
C ARG A 183 26.51 -7.83 -5.61
N GLY A 184 25.32 -8.00 -6.20
CA GLY A 184 24.95 -7.34 -7.45
C GLY A 184 24.73 -5.82 -7.34
N LEU A 185 24.56 -5.27 -6.14
CA LEU A 185 24.37 -3.84 -5.91
C LEU A 185 25.67 -3.08 -5.78
N ASN A 186 26.67 -3.69 -5.10
CA ASN A 186 27.97 -3.05 -4.87
C ASN A 186 29.06 -4.11 -4.73
N PRO A 187 30.17 -4.06 -5.49
CA PRO A 187 31.31 -4.99 -5.34
C PRO A 187 31.93 -4.97 -3.96
N ALA A 188 31.89 -3.85 -3.24
CA ALA A 188 32.44 -3.68 -1.89
C ALA A 188 31.42 -4.00 -0.78
N ILE A 189 30.40 -4.80 -1.06
CA ILE A 189 29.29 -5.04 -0.12
C ILE A 189 29.76 -5.64 1.21
N GLU A 190 30.78 -6.49 1.21
CA GLU A 190 31.32 -7.12 2.42
C GLU A 190 31.89 -6.05 3.37
N THR A 191 32.69 -5.14 2.85
CA THR A 191 33.24 -4.00 3.61
C THR A 191 32.12 -3.09 4.14
N LEU A 192 31.06 -2.86 3.35
CA LEU A 192 29.93 -2.04 3.79
C LEU A 192 29.12 -2.72 4.90
N LEU A 193 28.94 -4.03 4.85
CA LEU A 193 28.25 -4.81 5.90
C LEU A 193 29.06 -4.79 7.19
N GLU A 194 30.39 -5.02 7.12
CA GLU A 194 31.29 -4.95 8.27
C GLU A 194 31.28 -3.54 8.91
N ALA A 195 31.39 -2.49 8.10
CA ALA A 195 31.30 -1.10 8.57
C ALA A 195 29.96 -0.77 9.23
N SER A 196 28.90 -1.48 8.84
CA SER A 196 27.56 -1.35 9.43
C SER A 196 27.35 -2.27 10.65
N GLY A 197 28.36 -3.03 11.08
CA GLY A 197 28.26 -3.97 12.20
C GLY A 197 27.39 -5.20 11.90
N ILE A 198 27.17 -5.50 10.62
CA ILE A 198 26.37 -6.65 10.17
C ILE A 198 27.34 -7.74 9.74
N ALA A 199 27.21 -8.93 10.34
CA ALA A 199 27.98 -10.10 9.91
C ALA A 199 27.67 -10.43 8.44
N PRO A 200 28.68 -10.54 7.56
CA PRO A 200 28.50 -10.73 6.12
C PRO A 200 27.97 -12.11 5.73
#